data_afae6ffe2e2554f98efc7cb946e6b0f9
#
_entry.id   afae6ffe2e2554f98efc7cb946e6b0f9
#
_cell.length_a   1.000
_cell.length_b   1.000
_cell.length_c   1.000
_cell.angle_alpha   90.00
_cell.angle_beta   90.00
_cell.angle_gamma   90.00
#
_symmetry.space_group_name_H-M   'P 1'
#
loop_
_entity.id
_entity.type
_entity.pdbx_description
1 polymer ?
#
loop_
_entity_poly.entity_id
_entity_poly.type
_entity_poly.pdbx_seq_one_letter_code
_entity_poly.pdbx_strand_id
1 'polypeptide(L)'
;MSGVSDNINGFLNEITEIDQKITNAKTNIVKIQEFQGQILNSTSTTQENFTTKEREALVSDTRNLLVECKDRIKRIQYDNVRIHSSDPNFGIRQQRYDVLRTKLSNVLEEYRQAESDFMKQTKVRMARQYKVVNPNATQQEIDDYLSNSDSQPIFQQALLRTNEAKSALAEVQKRHEDIKNIESTIAELAALFQELHLQVESQDQTVINIEQNAEATAQKT
;
A
#
# COMPACT_ATOMS: atom_id res chain seq x y z
N MET A 1 -30.92 28.37 -13.47
CA MET A 1 -30.98 26.88 -13.31
C MET A 1 -29.78 26.14 -13.92
N SER A 2 -28.93 26.77 -14.71
CA SER A 2 -27.73 26.14 -15.34
C SER A 2 -26.60 25.77 -14.36
N GLY A 3 -26.35 26.58 -13.34
CA GLY A 3 -25.16 26.38 -12.47
C GLY A 3 -25.17 25.17 -11.53
N VAL A 4 -26.34 24.63 -11.16
CA VAL A 4 -26.44 23.45 -10.28
C VAL A 4 -26.20 22.17 -11.07
N SER A 5 -26.66 22.12 -12.32
CA SER A 5 -26.45 20.98 -13.23
C SER A 5 -24.98 20.83 -13.64
N ASP A 6 -24.28 21.92 -13.89
CA ASP A 6 -22.87 21.91 -14.26
C ASP A 6 -21.98 21.44 -13.08
N ASN A 7 -22.36 21.78 -11.86
CA ASN A 7 -21.62 21.36 -10.66
C ASN A 7 -21.71 19.85 -10.40
N ILE A 8 -22.88 19.21 -10.59
CA ILE A 8 -23.00 17.75 -10.37
C ILE A 8 -22.29 16.96 -11.47
N ASN A 9 -22.33 17.39 -12.72
CA ASN A 9 -21.63 16.71 -13.81
C ASN A 9 -20.10 16.76 -13.62
N GLY A 10 -19.55 17.90 -13.20
CA GLY A 10 -18.13 18.03 -12.85
C GLY A 10 -17.74 17.08 -11.72
N PHE A 11 -18.57 16.99 -10.69
CA PHE A 11 -18.36 16.03 -9.59
C PHE A 11 -18.40 14.57 -10.07
N LEU A 12 -19.38 14.17 -10.89
CA LEU A 12 -19.48 12.80 -11.40
C LEU A 12 -18.30 12.42 -12.31
N ASN A 13 -17.80 13.36 -13.09
CA ASN A 13 -16.59 13.17 -13.89
C ASN A 13 -15.36 12.92 -12.99
N GLU A 14 -15.19 13.73 -11.93
CA GLU A 14 -14.13 13.54 -10.94
C GLU A 14 -14.19 12.16 -10.28
N ILE A 15 -15.40 11.72 -9.88
CA ILE A 15 -15.64 10.38 -9.34
C ILE A 15 -15.18 9.29 -10.32
N THR A 16 -15.54 9.43 -11.60
CA THR A 16 -15.21 8.46 -12.65
C THR A 16 -13.70 8.38 -12.87
N GLU A 17 -13.02 9.51 -12.89
CA GLU A 17 -11.56 9.55 -13.04
C GLU A 17 -10.84 8.88 -11.85
N ILE A 18 -11.27 9.15 -10.61
CA ILE A 18 -10.69 8.52 -9.43
C ILE A 18 -10.94 7.02 -9.46
N ASP A 19 -12.16 6.58 -9.79
CA ASP A 19 -12.51 5.16 -9.91
C ASP A 19 -11.63 4.43 -10.94
N GLN A 20 -11.36 5.07 -12.07
CA GLN A 20 -10.45 4.54 -13.09
C GLN A 20 -9.01 4.42 -12.57
N LYS A 21 -8.52 5.43 -11.83
CA LYS A 21 -7.18 5.38 -11.22
C LYS A 21 -7.05 4.28 -10.17
N ILE A 22 -8.06 4.08 -9.33
CA ILE A 22 -8.11 2.96 -8.38
C ILE A 22 -8.07 1.62 -9.12
N THR A 23 -8.81 1.49 -10.22
CA THR A 23 -8.80 0.29 -11.06
C THR A 23 -7.41 0.05 -11.68
N ASN A 24 -6.75 1.11 -12.16
CA ASN A 24 -5.39 1.02 -12.68
C ASN A 24 -4.40 0.59 -11.60
N ALA A 25 -4.50 1.15 -10.39
CA ALA A 25 -3.68 0.73 -9.25
C ALA A 25 -3.89 -0.77 -8.93
N LYS A 26 -5.14 -1.25 -8.93
CA LYS A 26 -5.45 -2.68 -8.74
C LYS A 26 -4.81 -3.55 -9.84
N THR A 27 -4.86 -3.13 -11.09
CA THR A 27 -4.20 -3.83 -12.21
C THR A 27 -2.69 -3.88 -12.02
N ASN A 28 -2.08 -2.78 -11.56
CA ASN A 28 -0.66 -2.74 -11.27
C ASN A 28 -0.28 -3.71 -10.15
N ILE A 29 -1.09 -3.81 -9.09
CA ILE A 29 -0.86 -4.74 -7.97
C ILE A 29 -0.82 -6.18 -8.46
N VAL A 30 -1.72 -6.58 -9.37
CA VAL A 30 -1.69 -7.92 -9.98
C VAL A 30 -0.37 -8.16 -10.71
N LYS A 31 0.10 -7.18 -11.50
CA LYS A 31 1.40 -7.28 -12.20
C LYS A 31 2.59 -7.33 -11.22
N ILE A 32 2.51 -6.56 -10.12
CA ILE A 32 3.53 -6.61 -9.05
C ILE A 32 3.61 -8.03 -8.48
N GLN A 33 2.46 -8.68 -8.21
CA GLN A 33 2.41 -10.07 -7.74
C GLN A 33 2.99 -11.06 -8.76
N GLU A 34 2.74 -10.85 -10.05
CA GLU A 34 3.35 -11.66 -11.12
C GLU A 34 4.88 -11.52 -11.10
N PHE A 35 5.41 -10.29 -11.00
CA PHE A 35 6.85 -10.06 -10.87
C PHE A 35 7.43 -10.66 -9.58
N GLN A 36 6.74 -10.57 -8.46
CA GLN A 36 7.13 -11.22 -7.19
C GLN A 36 7.27 -12.73 -7.38
N GLY A 37 6.30 -13.36 -8.04
CA GLY A 37 6.36 -14.79 -8.38
C GLY A 37 7.55 -15.14 -9.28
N GLN A 38 7.83 -14.32 -10.30
CA GLN A 38 8.99 -14.52 -11.18
C GLN A 38 10.32 -14.36 -10.42
N ILE A 39 10.45 -13.37 -9.54
CA ILE A 39 11.65 -13.14 -8.71
C ILE A 39 11.91 -14.35 -7.80
N LEU A 40 10.86 -14.88 -7.14
CA LEU A 40 10.98 -16.02 -6.22
C LEU A 40 11.37 -17.32 -6.94
N ASN A 41 10.97 -17.49 -8.18
CA ASN A 41 11.22 -18.69 -8.98
C ASN A 41 12.41 -18.55 -9.95
N SER A 42 13.04 -17.37 -9.99
CA SER A 42 14.18 -17.16 -10.91
C SER A 42 15.40 -17.97 -10.50
N THR A 43 16.01 -18.61 -11.49
CA THR A 43 17.31 -19.30 -11.39
C THR A 43 18.44 -18.49 -12.01
N SER A 44 18.13 -17.38 -12.71
CA SER A 44 19.09 -16.51 -13.36
C SER A 44 19.15 -15.16 -12.65
N THR A 45 20.32 -14.78 -12.14
CA THR A 45 20.56 -13.48 -11.50
C THR A 45 20.27 -12.30 -12.44
N THR A 46 20.59 -12.43 -13.73
CA THR A 46 20.34 -11.37 -14.71
C THR A 46 18.85 -11.13 -14.90
N GLN A 47 18.07 -12.21 -15.09
CA GLN A 47 16.62 -12.14 -15.26
C GLN A 47 15.97 -11.60 -13.99
N GLU A 48 16.39 -12.08 -12.83
CA GLU A 48 15.90 -11.61 -11.54
C GLU A 48 16.13 -10.11 -11.35
N ASN A 49 17.35 -9.60 -11.63
CA ASN A 49 17.67 -8.18 -11.50
C ASN A 49 16.82 -7.32 -12.45
N PHE A 50 16.57 -7.79 -13.66
CA PHE A 50 15.67 -7.11 -14.60
C PHE A 50 14.25 -7.04 -14.05
N THR A 51 13.68 -8.17 -13.65
CA THR A 51 12.32 -8.25 -13.08
C THR A 51 12.16 -7.44 -11.80
N THR A 52 13.21 -7.38 -10.96
CA THR A 52 13.21 -6.54 -9.74
C THR A 52 13.08 -5.06 -10.10
N LYS A 53 13.83 -4.56 -11.08
CA LYS A 53 13.73 -3.16 -11.53
C LYS A 53 12.36 -2.83 -12.11
N GLU A 54 11.79 -3.72 -12.91
CA GLU A 54 10.44 -3.57 -13.46
C GLU A 54 9.39 -3.50 -12.32
N ARG A 55 9.52 -4.39 -11.33
CA ARG A 55 8.68 -4.37 -10.13
C ARG A 55 8.80 -3.05 -9.37
N GLU A 56 10.02 -2.58 -9.09
CA GLU A 56 10.28 -1.34 -8.35
C GLU A 56 9.68 -0.11 -9.05
N ALA A 57 9.82 -0.02 -10.37
CA ALA A 57 9.21 1.05 -11.16
C ALA A 57 7.67 1.01 -11.01
N LEU A 58 7.07 -0.17 -11.13
CA LEU A 58 5.62 -0.33 -11.02
C LEU A 58 5.10 -0.09 -9.59
N VAL A 59 5.88 -0.43 -8.55
CA VAL A 59 5.60 -0.09 -7.15
C VAL A 59 5.55 1.42 -6.97
N SER A 60 6.54 2.16 -7.49
CA SER A 60 6.57 3.63 -7.44
C SER A 60 5.37 4.26 -8.14
N ASP A 61 5.03 3.81 -9.34
CA ASP A 61 3.88 4.30 -10.10
C ASP A 61 2.56 4.02 -9.36
N THR A 62 2.42 2.82 -8.81
CA THR A 62 1.23 2.42 -8.05
C THR A 62 1.06 3.27 -6.79
N ARG A 63 2.15 3.52 -6.06
CA ARG A 63 2.17 4.41 -4.90
C ARG A 63 1.68 5.81 -5.27
N ASN A 64 2.19 6.39 -6.36
CA ASN A 64 1.78 7.72 -6.81
C ASN A 64 0.29 7.77 -7.14
N LEU A 65 -0.26 6.74 -7.79
CA LEU A 65 -1.69 6.62 -8.06
C LEU A 65 -2.51 6.57 -6.77
N LEU A 66 -2.09 5.77 -5.79
CA LEU A 66 -2.81 5.60 -4.51
C LEU A 66 -2.80 6.90 -3.69
N VAL A 67 -1.66 7.60 -3.62
CA VAL A 67 -1.55 8.93 -2.97
C VAL A 67 -2.46 9.93 -3.65
N GLU A 68 -2.44 10.02 -4.98
CA GLU A 68 -3.31 10.92 -5.74
C GLU A 68 -4.79 10.61 -5.49
N CYS A 69 -5.20 9.34 -5.53
CA CYS A 69 -6.57 8.94 -5.25
C CYS A 69 -7.01 9.35 -3.84
N LYS A 70 -6.18 9.10 -2.82
CA LYS A 70 -6.44 9.51 -1.44
C LYS A 70 -6.63 11.02 -1.33
N ASP A 71 -5.75 11.81 -1.93
CA ASP A 71 -5.82 13.27 -1.85
C ASP A 71 -7.04 13.84 -2.58
N ARG A 72 -7.43 13.24 -3.71
CA ARG A 72 -8.65 13.63 -4.43
C ARG A 72 -9.91 13.25 -3.65
N ILE A 73 -9.97 12.05 -3.06
CA ILE A 73 -11.08 11.63 -2.19
C ILE A 73 -11.21 12.57 -0.99
N LYS A 74 -10.10 12.97 -0.39
CA LYS A 74 -10.07 13.97 0.69
C LYS A 74 -10.65 15.31 0.29
N ARG A 75 -10.36 15.79 -0.92
CA ARG A 75 -10.97 17.02 -1.45
C ARG A 75 -12.47 16.90 -1.63
N ILE A 76 -12.94 15.77 -2.19
CA ILE A 76 -14.37 15.49 -2.32
C ILE A 76 -15.06 15.54 -0.96
N GLN A 77 -14.46 14.95 0.06
CA GLN A 77 -14.97 14.97 1.43
C GLN A 77 -15.10 16.41 1.94
N TYR A 78 -14.03 17.21 1.82
CA TYR A 78 -14.01 18.61 2.23
C TYR A 78 -15.10 19.44 1.53
N ASP A 79 -15.33 19.19 0.24
CA ASP A 79 -16.38 19.87 -0.51
C ASP A 79 -17.78 19.39 -0.09
N ASN A 80 -17.96 18.11 0.19
CA ASN A 80 -19.24 17.56 0.64
C ASN A 80 -19.70 18.11 1.99
N VAL A 81 -18.79 18.33 2.94
CA VAL A 81 -19.10 18.94 4.26
C VAL A 81 -19.67 20.36 4.13
N ARG A 82 -19.37 21.05 3.04
CA ARG A 82 -19.87 22.43 2.79
C ARG A 82 -21.22 22.49 2.12
N ILE A 83 -21.73 21.35 1.68
CA ILE A 83 -23.04 21.25 1.00
C ILE A 83 -24.11 20.98 2.05
N HIS A 84 -25.15 21.79 2.07
CA HIS A 84 -26.25 21.63 3.01
C HIS A 84 -27.03 20.32 2.73
N SER A 85 -27.50 19.65 3.77
CA SER A 85 -28.22 18.37 3.66
C SER A 85 -29.51 18.45 2.84
N SER A 86 -30.09 19.65 2.67
CA SER A 86 -31.25 19.91 1.81
C SER A 86 -30.90 20.04 0.32
N ASP A 87 -29.62 19.99 -0.07
CA ASP A 87 -29.24 20.01 -1.48
C ASP A 87 -29.70 18.72 -2.16
N PRO A 88 -30.39 18.79 -3.31
CA PRO A 88 -30.90 17.60 -4.04
C PRO A 88 -29.79 16.58 -4.38
N ASN A 89 -28.55 17.04 -4.49
CA ASN A 89 -27.39 16.20 -4.86
C ASN A 89 -26.63 15.65 -3.66
N PHE A 90 -26.97 16.07 -2.42
CA PHE A 90 -26.24 15.68 -1.21
C PHE A 90 -26.14 14.14 -1.08
N GLY A 91 -27.26 13.43 -1.20
CA GLY A 91 -27.29 11.97 -1.07
C GLY A 91 -26.44 11.25 -2.13
N ILE A 92 -26.45 11.72 -3.38
CA ILE A 92 -25.64 11.15 -4.47
C ILE A 92 -24.15 11.39 -4.18
N ARG A 93 -23.78 12.59 -3.77
CA ARG A 93 -22.38 12.95 -3.48
C ARG A 93 -21.83 12.12 -2.33
N GLN A 94 -22.59 11.97 -1.26
CA GLN A 94 -22.19 11.16 -0.11
C GLN A 94 -22.03 9.68 -0.51
N GLN A 95 -22.98 9.11 -1.17
CA GLN A 95 -22.92 7.71 -1.63
C GLN A 95 -21.69 7.47 -2.53
N ARG A 96 -21.41 8.36 -3.49
CA ARG A 96 -20.27 8.22 -4.39
C ARG A 96 -18.94 8.32 -3.67
N TYR A 97 -18.81 9.25 -2.71
CA TYR A 97 -17.66 9.36 -1.83
C TYR A 97 -17.42 8.07 -1.05
N ASP A 98 -18.45 7.52 -0.40
CA ASP A 98 -18.34 6.30 0.40
C ASP A 98 -17.90 5.09 -0.43
N VAL A 99 -18.44 4.97 -1.66
CA VAL A 99 -18.03 3.91 -2.61
C VAL A 99 -16.55 4.02 -2.97
N LEU A 100 -16.07 5.22 -3.33
CA LEU A 100 -14.66 5.41 -3.68
C LEU A 100 -13.73 5.15 -2.49
N ARG A 101 -14.09 5.65 -1.30
CA ARG A 101 -13.35 5.42 -0.07
C ARG A 101 -13.22 3.92 0.22
N THR A 102 -14.32 3.19 0.15
CA THR A 102 -14.33 1.74 0.37
C THR A 102 -13.49 1.01 -0.67
N LYS A 103 -13.60 1.37 -1.95
CA LYS A 103 -12.76 0.78 -3.01
C LYS A 103 -11.27 1.02 -2.76
N LEU A 104 -10.88 2.25 -2.45
CA LEU A 104 -9.47 2.56 -2.16
C LEU A 104 -8.98 1.81 -0.94
N SER A 105 -9.76 1.75 0.14
CA SER A 105 -9.45 0.98 1.34
C SER A 105 -9.18 -0.50 1.04
N ASN A 106 -10.04 -1.13 0.23
CA ASN A 106 -9.87 -2.52 -0.17
C ASN A 106 -8.60 -2.74 -1.00
N VAL A 107 -8.30 -1.84 -1.93
CA VAL A 107 -7.08 -1.92 -2.76
C VAL A 107 -5.81 -1.74 -1.92
N LEU A 108 -5.81 -0.83 -0.94
CA LEU A 108 -4.70 -0.65 0.00
C LEU A 108 -4.45 -1.93 0.82
N GLU A 109 -5.52 -2.58 1.30
CA GLU A 109 -5.41 -3.83 2.07
C GLU A 109 -4.97 -5.01 1.20
N GLU A 110 -5.52 -5.16 -0.02
CA GLU A 110 -5.08 -6.18 -0.98
C GLU A 110 -3.57 -6.03 -1.28
N TYR A 111 -3.11 -4.79 -1.46
CA TYR A 111 -1.70 -4.52 -1.74
C TYR A 111 -0.80 -4.80 -0.51
N ARG A 112 -1.22 -4.36 0.66
CA ARG A 112 -0.50 -4.66 1.92
C ARG A 112 -0.35 -6.16 2.14
N GLN A 113 -1.40 -6.95 1.87
CA GLN A 113 -1.36 -8.40 1.99
C GLN A 113 -0.40 -9.03 0.97
N ALA A 114 -0.42 -8.56 -0.29
CA ALA A 114 0.49 -9.03 -1.34
C ALA A 114 1.97 -8.80 -0.95
N GLU A 115 2.31 -7.62 -0.44
CA GLU A 115 3.67 -7.30 0.00
C GLU A 115 4.06 -8.13 1.25
N SER A 116 3.14 -8.32 2.20
CA SER A 116 3.36 -9.18 3.38
C SER A 116 3.67 -10.63 2.99
N ASP A 117 2.94 -11.18 2.03
CA ASP A 117 3.15 -12.55 1.57
C ASP A 117 4.46 -12.69 0.78
N PHE A 118 4.80 -11.70 -0.03
CA PHE A 118 6.10 -11.66 -0.70
C PHE A 118 7.27 -11.58 0.29
N MET A 119 7.15 -10.76 1.33
CA MET A 119 8.13 -10.69 2.42
C MET A 119 8.33 -12.05 3.09
N LYS A 120 7.24 -12.75 3.45
CA LYS A 120 7.32 -14.08 4.06
C LYS A 120 8.08 -15.07 3.17
N GLN A 121 7.75 -15.11 1.87
CA GLN A 121 8.41 -16.01 0.92
C GLN A 121 9.88 -15.65 0.71
N THR A 122 10.22 -14.36 0.69
CA THR A 122 11.60 -13.88 0.62
C THR A 122 12.40 -14.32 1.85
N LYS A 123 11.83 -14.20 3.06
CA LYS A 123 12.44 -14.70 4.31
C LYS A 123 12.67 -16.24 4.27
N VAL A 124 11.72 -16.99 3.75
CA VAL A 124 11.89 -18.46 3.57
C VAL A 124 13.03 -18.77 2.61
N ARG A 125 13.17 -18.03 1.51
CA ARG A 125 14.30 -18.18 0.57
C ARG A 125 15.63 -17.86 1.26
N MET A 126 15.71 -16.76 2.00
CA MET A 126 16.90 -16.40 2.80
C MET A 126 17.27 -17.49 3.81
N ALA A 127 16.31 -18.05 4.53
CA ALA A 127 16.54 -19.13 5.47
C ALA A 127 17.17 -20.37 4.80
N ARG A 128 16.72 -20.71 3.58
CA ARG A 128 17.32 -21.80 2.79
C ARG A 128 18.77 -21.49 2.41
N GLN A 129 19.06 -20.29 1.97
CA GLN A 129 20.42 -19.87 1.62
C GLN A 129 21.34 -19.85 2.85
N TYR A 130 20.85 -19.43 4.00
CA TYR A 130 21.59 -19.50 5.25
C TYR A 130 21.98 -20.94 5.61
N LYS A 131 21.07 -21.91 5.43
CA LYS A 131 21.35 -23.34 5.66
C LYS A 131 22.38 -23.93 4.69
N VAL A 132 22.51 -23.40 3.47
CA VAL A 132 23.58 -23.81 2.56
C VAL A 132 24.96 -23.45 3.13
N VAL A 133 25.07 -22.26 3.76
CA VAL A 133 26.31 -21.77 4.35
C VAL A 133 26.57 -22.39 5.74
N ASN A 134 25.51 -22.60 6.52
CA ASN A 134 25.57 -23.20 7.85
C ASN A 134 24.56 -24.35 7.97
N PRO A 135 24.89 -25.56 7.51
CA PRO A 135 23.96 -26.71 7.52
C PRO A 135 23.47 -27.12 8.92
N ASN A 136 24.25 -26.80 9.97
CA ASN A 136 23.94 -27.14 11.36
C ASN A 136 23.21 -26.00 12.11
N ALA A 137 22.79 -24.95 11.39
CA ALA A 137 22.09 -23.82 12.00
C ALA A 137 20.78 -24.26 12.67
N THR A 138 20.60 -23.86 13.90
CA THR A 138 19.34 -24.01 14.64
C THR A 138 18.28 -23.06 14.10
N GLN A 139 17.01 -23.37 14.36
CA GLN A 139 15.92 -22.46 13.94
C GLN A 139 16.05 -21.08 14.59
N GLN A 140 16.51 -21.03 15.85
CA GLN A 140 16.70 -19.75 16.55
C GLN A 140 17.79 -18.89 15.89
N GLU A 141 18.92 -19.48 15.47
CA GLU A 141 19.97 -18.76 14.73
C GLU A 141 19.48 -18.23 13.38
N ILE A 142 18.59 -18.98 12.72
CA ILE A 142 17.97 -18.52 11.47
C ILE A 142 17.02 -17.36 11.73
N ASP A 143 16.17 -17.45 12.75
CA ASP A 143 15.22 -16.40 13.10
C ASP A 143 15.92 -15.12 13.57
N ASP A 144 16.96 -15.24 14.37
CA ASP A 144 17.83 -14.13 14.79
C ASP A 144 18.51 -13.48 13.58
N TYR A 145 18.96 -14.29 12.63
CA TYR A 145 19.57 -13.83 11.39
C TYR A 145 18.57 -13.08 10.50
N LEU A 146 17.36 -13.58 10.34
CA LEU A 146 16.31 -12.96 9.54
C LEU A 146 15.77 -11.65 10.17
N SER A 147 15.95 -11.49 11.49
CA SER A 147 15.50 -10.33 12.25
C SER A 147 16.56 -9.22 12.33
N ASN A 148 17.84 -9.57 12.26
CA ASN A 148 18.95 -8.63 12.43
C ASN A 148 19.63 -8.32 11.09
N SER A 149 19.48 -7.07 10.63
CA SER A 149 20.13 -6.58 9.39
C SER A 149 21.67 -6.57 9.45
N ASP A 150 22.28 -6.69 10.65
CA ASP A 150 23.71 -6.59 10.88
C ASP A 150 24.44 -7.93 11.00
N SER A 151 23.83 -9.05 10.59
CA SER A 151 24.38 -10.41 10.74
C SER A 151 25.57 -10.74 9.82
N GLN A 152 26.37 -9.74 9.43
CA GLN A 152 27.59 -9.91 8.63
C GLN A 152 28.67 -10.83 9.25
N PRO A 153 28.86 -10.95 10.59
CA PRO A 153 29.97 -11.70 11.16
C PRO A 153 29.96 -13.20 10.84
N ILE A 154 28.78 -13.81 10.73
CA ILE A 154 28.64 -15.26 10.51
C ILE A 154 29.12 -15.65 9.11
N PHE A 155 28.83 -14.80 8.10
CA PHE A 155 29.28 -15.03 6.74
C PHE A 155 30.79 -14.76 6.53
N GLN A 156 31.39 -13.87 7.30
CA GLN A 156 32.83 -13.59 7.19
C GLN A 156 33.69 -14.82 7.45
N GLN A 157 33.31 -15.69 8.39
CA GLN A 157 34.05 -16.95 8.62
C GLN A 157 33.80 -17.98 7.50
N ALA A 158 32.62 -18.01 6.89
CA ALA A 158 32.29 -18.91 5.79
C ALA A 158 32.92 -18.47 4.46
N LEU A 159 33.09 -17.16 4.22
CA LEU A 159 33.73 -16.59 3.03
C LEU A 159 35.17 -17.06 2.77
N LEU A 160 35.84 -17.50 3.83
CA LEU A 160 37.21 -18.04 3.71
C LEU A 160 37.23 -19.47 3.15
N ARG A 161 36.09 -20.13 2.99
CA ARG A 161 36.02 -21.58 2.71
C ARG A 161 35.63 -21.97 1.29
N THR A 162 34.64 -21.30 0.65
CA THR A 162 34.19 -21.70 -0.71
C THR A 162 33.62 -20.52 -1.52
N ASN A 163 33.65 -20.66 -2.87
CA ASN A 163 33.02 -19.68 -3.77
C ASN A 163 31.46 -19.70 -3.66
N GLU A 164 30.90 -20.83 -3.26
CA GLU A 164 29.46 -21.00 -3.02
C GLU A 164 28.98 -20.14 -1.85
N ALA A 165 29.79 -20.01 -0.78
CA ALA A 165 29.51 -19.15 0.36
C ALA A 165 29.50 -17.65 -0.05
N LYS A 166 30.36 -17.22 -0.98
CA LYS A 166 30.37 -15.85 -1.51
C LYS A 166 29.09 -15.52 -2.30
N SER A 167 28.66 -16.46 -3.13
CA SER A 167 27.42 -16.32 -3.91
C SER A 167 26.19 -16.26 -2.99
N ALA A 168 26.13 -17.15 -2.01
CA ALA A 168 25.03 -17.16 -1.01
C ALA A 168 24.99 -15.87 -0.19
N LEU A 169 26.13 -15.33 0.21
CA LEU A 169 26.20 -14.04 0.92
C LEU A 169 25.66 -12.89 0.06
N ALA A 170 26.08 -12.79 -1.19
CA ALA A 170 25.63 -11.72 -2.08
C ALA A 170 24.11 -11.79 -2.29
N GLU A 171 23.56 -13.01 -2.45
CA GLU A 171 22.12 -13.21 -2.57
C GLU A 171 21.38 -12.79 -1.29
N VAL A 172 21.90 -13.16 -0.13
CA VAL A 172 21.29 -12.81 1.15
C VAL A 172 21.32 -11.30 1.40
N GLN A 173 22.43 -10.61 1.12
CA GLN A 173 22.52 -9.15 1.24
C GLN A 173 21.47 -8.45 0.36
N LYS A 174 21.34 -8.92 -0.89
CA LYS A 174 20.30 -8.43 -1.79
C LYS A 174 18.89 -8.64 -1.22
N ARG A 175 18.61 -9.80 -0.63
CA ARG A 175 17.30 -10.09 -0.02
C ARG A 175 17.02 -9.25 1.21
N HIS A 176 18.02 -8.87 1.98
CA HIS A 176 17.82 -7.90 3.06
C HIS A 176 17.39 -6.53 2.55
N GLU A 177 17.98 -6.04 1.45
CA GLU A 177 17.52 -4.81 0.80
C GLU A 177 16.09 -4.95 0.28
N ASP A 178 15.78 -6.06 -0.38
CA ASP A 178 14.41 -6.35 -0.83
C ASP A 178 13.41 -6.29 0.34
N ILE A 179 13.72 -6.90 1.48
CA ILE A 179 12.87 -6.89 2.68
C ILE A 179 12.69 -5.47 3.22
N LYS A 180 13.74 -4.65 3.32
CA LYS A 180 13.63 -3.25 3.76
C LYS A 180 12.71 -2.44 2.86
N ASN A 181 12.82 -2.62 1.55
CA ASN A 181 11.96 -1.96 0.59
C ASN A 181 10.50 -2.39 0.73
N ILE A 182 10.25 -3.69 0.97
CA ILE A 182 8.91 -4.22 1.22
C ILE A 182 8.33 -3.66 2.52
N GLU A 183 9.11 -3.64 3.60
CA GLU A 183 8.70 -3.09 4.90
C GLU A 183 8.35 -1.60 4.79
N SER A 184 9.14 -0.82 4.04
CA SER A 184 8.82 0.59 3.74
C SER A 184 7.49 0.71 3.00
N THR A 185 7.26 -0.11 1.97
CA THR A 185 6.00 -0.12 1.22
C THR A 185 4.82 -0.46 2.12
N ILE A 186 4.93 -1.48 2.97
CA ILE A 186 3.88 -1.87 3.92
C ILE A 186 3.56 -0.72 4.90
N ALA A 187 4.60 -0.05 5.43
CA ALA A 187 4.42 1.07 6.35
C ALA A 187 3.71 2.26 5.68
N GLU A 188 4.08 2.58 4.44
CA GLU A 188 3.43 3.62 3.65
C GLU A 188 1.96 3.30 3.36
N LEU A 189 1.65 2.06 2.97
CA LEU A 189 0.27 1.62 2.75
C LEU A 189 -0.56 1.70 4.04
N ALA A 190 0.03 1.33 5.18
CA ALA A 190 -0.63 1.47 6.48
C ALA A 190 -0.91 2.93 6.82
N ALA A 191 0.02 3.85 6.53
CA ALA A 191 -0.19 5.28 6.73
C ALA A 191 -1.32 5.83 5.85
N LEU A 192 -1.35 5.47 4.54
CA LEU A 192 -2.43 5.86 3.63
C LEU A 192 -3.79 5.34 4.10
N PHE A 193 -3.83 4.10 4.58
CA PHE A 193 -5.04 3.49 5.13
C PHE A 193 -5.53 4.24 6.37
N GLN A 194 -4.63 4.56 7.30
CA GLN A 194 -4.96 5.32 8.50
C GLN A 194 -5.46 6.72 8.17
N GLU A 195 -4.79 7.44 7.26
CA GLU A 195 -5.22 8.76 6.82
C GLU A 195 -6.62 8.75 6.19
N LEU A 196 -6.97 7.67 5.47
CA LEU A 196 -8.29 7.49 4.88
C LEU A 196 -9.38 7.22 5.94
N HIS A 197 -9.03 6.61 7.09
CA HIS A 197 -9.97 6.23 8.15
C HIS A 197 -10.12 7.28 9.25
N LEU A 198 -9.05 7.95 9.67
CA LEU A 198 -9.09 8.97 10.72
C LEU A 198 -10.01 10.15 10.38
N GLN A 199 -10.28 10.38 9.11
CA GLN A 199 -11.17 11.45 8.66
C GLN A 199 -12.66 11.17 8.91
N VAL A 200 -13.04 9.92 9.17
CA VAL A 200 -14.43 9.54 9.45
C VAL A 200 -14.84 9.90 10.88
N GLU A 201 -13.99 9.65 11.85
CA GLU A 201 -14.27 9.98 13.26
C GLU A 201 -14.48 11.49 13.49
N SER A 202 -13.74 12.33 12.75
CA SER A 202 -13.93 13.80 12.87
C SER A 202 -15.22 14.31 12.22
N GLN A 203 -15.82 13.56 11.29
CA GLN A 203 -17.05 13.95 10.61
C GLN A 203 -18.30 13.62 11.40
N ASP A 204 -18.36 12.47 12.06
CA ASP A 204 -19.50 12.14 12.92
C ASP A 204 -19.70 13.20 14.01
N GLN A 205 -18.61 13.75 14.55
CA GLN A 205 -18.68 14.87 15.51
C GLN A 205 -19.10 16.19 14.85
N THR A 206 -18.72 16.45 13.61
CA THR A 206 -19.07 17.70 12.90
C THR A 206 -20.52 17.69 12.45
N VAL A 207 -21.04 16.57 11.96
CA VAL A 207 -22.45 16.42 11.58
C VAL A 207 -23.35 16.52 12.81
N ILE A 208 -23.00 15.88 13.92
CA ILE A 208 -23.72 15.99 15.20
C ILE A 208 -23.76 17.45 15.69
N ASN A 209 -22.64 18.18 15.59
CA ASN A 209 -22.59 19.60 15.99
C ASN A 209 -23.41 20.52 15.07
N ILE A 210 -23.53 20.21 13.78
CA ILE A 210 -24.35 20.98 12.81
C ILE A 210 -25.84 20.72 13.07
N GLU A 211 -26.23 19.48 13.32
CA GLU A 211 -27.63 19.14 13.66
C GLU A 211 -28.04 19.76 15.01
N GLN A 212 -27.22 19.68 16.05
CA GLN A 212 -27.50 20.30 17.34
C GLN A 212 -27.59 21.83 17.26
N ASN A 213 -26.76 22.49 16.45
CA ASN A 213 -26.85 23.93 16.24
C ASN A 213 -28.07 24.34 15.42
N ALA A 214 -28.49 23.50 14.45
CA ALA A 214 -29.72 23.73 13.67
C ALA A 214 -30.99 23.60 14.53
N GLU A 215 -31.06 22.58 15.40
CA GLU A 215 -32.15 22.43 16.37
C GLU A 215 -32.21 23.56 17.39
N ALA A 216 -31.05 24.00 17.92
CA ALA A 216 -30.97 25.12 18.87
C ALA A 216 -31.39 26.46 18.22
N THR A 217 -31.23 26.60 16.92
CA THR A 217 -31.67 27.80 16.18
C THR A 217 -33.18 27.76 15.88
N ALA A 218 -33.71 26.56 15.55
CA ALA A 218 -35.13 26.37 15.27
C ALA A 218 -36.01 26.53 16.55
N GLN A 219 -35.47 26.30 17.73
CA GLN A 219 -36.18 26.50 19.01
C GLN A 219 -36.18 27.95 19.54
N LYS A 220 -35.43 28.87 18.88
CA LYS A 220 -35.34 30.28 19.25
C LYS A 220 -36.13 31.20 18.33
N THR A 221 -36.85 30.66 17.37
CA THR A 221 -37.78 31.40 16.47
C THR A 221 -39.20 31.03 16.76
#